data_66e4dd8dc1637fde1ceb354650a3045c
#
_entry.id   66e4dd8dc1637fde1ceb354650a3045c
#
_cell.length_a   1.000
_cell.length_b   1.000
_cell.length_c   1.000
_cell.angle_alpha   90.00
_cell.angle_beta   90.00
_cell.angle_gamma   90.00
#
_symmetry.space_group_name_H-M   'P 1'
#
loop_
_entity.id
_entity.type
_entity.pdbx_description
1 polymer ?
#
loop_
_entity_poly.entity_id
_entity_poly.type
_entity_poly.pdbx_seq_one_letter_code
_entity_poly.pdbx_strand_id
1 'polypeptide(L)'
;MKILVVGSGGREHALVWKLRQSPRVAQIFCAPGNAGISALATCVTISATAIDALADFARTEEIDLTVVGPEVPLALGIVDLFEEKGLRVFGPRRNAATLEGSKVFMKDLLEKYHIPSAFYATFTDREEALRYVEKQAAPMVVKTDGLAAGKGVVVALSVDEAKAAVDLFMKEKAFGEAGNRVVVEEFLRGEEASFLAFTDGQTVLPLPTSQDHKAIFDGDKGPNTGGMGAYSPAPVVTEALHRQVMETVMLPTVKALAAEGCPYKGVLYAGLMIDKGVAKVLEFNCRFGDPEAQPLLLRLKTDLVEVMEAVIDGRLSDVSLEIDPRPTVCVVMAAGGYPGKYENGKVIEGLAKAGEHKDVVVFHAGTELKGDTIVTNGGRVLGVTAIGDTVQEAINKAYGAVEEIRWDGCYYRKDIGRKALDRKGE
;
A
#
# COMPACT_ATOMS: atom_id res chain seq x y z
N MET A 1 6.80 9.09 24.55
CA MET A 1 6.92 7.74 23.99
C MET A 1 8.10 7.70 23.02
N LYS A 2 8.80 6.57 22.99
CA LYS A 2 9.75 6.21 21.93
C LYS A 2 9.05 5.27 20.94
N ILE A 3 9.11 5.57 19.65
CA ILE A 3 8.47 4.76 18.60
C ILE A 3 9.53 4.23 17.64
N LEU A 4 9.39 2.97 17.24
CA LEU A 4 10.14 2.36 16.14
C LEU A 4 9.23 2.21 14.93
N VAL A 5 9.59 2.79 13.78
CA VAL A 5 8.93 2.54 12.50
C VAL A 5 9.83 1.61 11.67
N VAL A 6 9.26 0.48 11.22
CA VAL A 6 9.97 -0.51 10.40
C VAL A 6 9.69 -0.24 8.93
N GLY A 7 10.74 -0.07 8.12
CA GLY A 7 10.70 0.17 6.69
C GLY A 7 11.46 1.41 6.24
N SER A 8 11.37 1.75 4.95
CA SER A 8 12.17 2.83 4.34
C SER A 8 11.50 3.54 3.16
N GLY A 9 10.25 3.22 2.86
CA GLY A 9 9.51 3.77 1.72
C GLY A 9 8.83 5.10 2.00
N GLY A 10 8.09 5.60 1.01
CA GLY A 10 7.28 6.81 1.11
C GLY A 10 6.18 6.69 2.17
N ARG A 11 5.59 5.53 2.30
CA ARG A 11 4.65 5.16 3.36
C ARG A 11 5.26 5.33 4.75
N GLU A 12 6.45 4.80 4.96
CA GLU A 12 7.13 4.91 6.26
C GLU A 12 7.50 6.36 6.57
N HIS A 13 7.91 7.14 5.57
CA HIS A 13 8.13 8.57 5.77
C HIS A 13 6.84 9.30 6.17
N ALA A 14 5.71 8.98 5.52
CA ALA A 14 4.42 9.56 5.87
C ALA A 14 3.95 9.14 7.29
N LEU A 15 4.21 7.89 7.70
CA LEU A 15 3.96 7.42 9.05
C LEU A 15 4.81 8.17 10.08
N VAL A 16 6.12 8.31 9.86
CA VAL A 16 7.03 9.07 10.73
C VAL A 16 6.58 10.53 10.83
N TRP A 17 6.26 11.16 9.70
CA TRP A 17 5.76 12.54 9.65
C TRP A 17 4.48 12.72 10.46
N LYS A 18 3.54 11.77 10.37
CA LYS A 18 2.27 11.84 11.12
C LYS A 18 2.47 11.56 12.60
N LEU A 19 3.24 10.54 12.96
CA LEU A 19 3.54 10.19 14.36
C LEU A 19 4.28 11.32 15.08
N ARG A 20 5.16 12.05 14.39
CA ARG A 20 5.89 13.19 14.95
C ARG A 20 4.98 14.34 15.40
N GLN A 21 3.75 14.43 14.88
CA GLN A 21 2.77 15.46 15.27
C GLN A 21 2.10 15.17 16.62
N SER A 22 2.18 13.95 17.11
CA SER A 22 1.63 13.59 18.42
C SER A 22 2.44 14.25 19.54
N PRO A 23 1.79 14.96 20.50
CA PRO A 23 2.47 15.52 21.65
C PRO A 23 3.01 14.44 22.60
N ARG A 24 2.59 13.20 22.43
CA ARG A 24 3.00 12.03 23.23
C ARG A 24 4.34 11.46 22.78
N VAL A 25 4.79 11.78 21.55
CA VAL A 25 5.99 11.22 20.93
C VAL A 25 7.21 12.09 21.23
N ALA A 26 8.14 11.54 22.04
CA ALA A 26 9.39 12.18 22.37
C ALA A 26 10.49 11.87 21.33
N GLN A 27 10.53 10.61 20.83
CA GLN A 27 11.57 10.17 19.91
C GLN A 27 11.01 9.12 18.95
N ILE A 28 11.47 9.18 17.69
CA ILE A 28 11.19 8.18 16.67
C ILE A 28 12.50 7.60 16.15
N PHE A 29 12.55 6.28 16.07
CA PHE A 29 13.55 5.51 15.32
C PHE A 29 12.91 4.95 14.06
N CYS A 30 13.67 4.81 12.99
CA CYS A 30 13.23 4.16 11.76
C CYS A 30 14.26 3.18 11.25
N ALA A 31 13.84 1.96 10.93
CA ALA A 31 14.73 0.87 10.52
C ALA A 31 14.32 0.29 9.15
N PRO A 32 15.13 0.45 8.09
CA PRO A 32 16.38 1.22 8.03
C PRO A 32 16.18 2.73 7.81
N GLY A 33 14.97 3.19 7.39
CA GLY A 33 14.71 4.58 7.05
C GLY A 33 15.29 5.00 5.68
N ASN A 34 15.23 6.30 5.39
CA ASN A 34 15.75 6.92 4.18
C ASN A 34 16.21 8.37 4.45
N ALA A 35 16.73 9.06 3.43
CA ALA A 35 17.26 10.42 3.58
C ALA A 35 16.25 11.44 4.12
N GLY A 36 14.97 11.35 3.74
CA GLY A 36 13.93 12.26 4.25
C GLY A 36 13.52 11.94 5.68
N ILE A 37 13.42 10.66 6.01
CA ILE A 37 13.12 10.20 7.37
C ILE A 37 14.18 10.64 8.36
N SER A 38 15.46 10.67 7.96
CA SER A 38 16.57 11.09 8.85
C SER A 38 16.47 12.53 9.34
N ALA A 39 15.69 13.37 8.68
CA ALA A 39 15.40 14.74 9.14
C ALA A 39 14.34 14.77 10.28
N LEU A 40 13.56 13.70 10.45
CA LEU A 40 12.45 13.63 11.42
C LEU A 40 12.67 12.58 12.52
N ALA A 41 13.52 11.59 12.28
CA ALA A 41 13.73 10.44 13.14
C ALA A 41 15.19 9.96 13.09
N THR A 42 15.60 9.18 14.08
CA THR A 42 16.91 8.51 14.07
C THR A 42 16.81 7.23 13.21
N CYS A 43 17.48 7.24 12.05
CA CYS A 43 17.58 6.05 11.21
C CYS A 43 18.60 5.06 11.80
N VAL A 44 18.23 3.79 11.87
CA VAL A 44 19.09 2.71 12.39
C VAL A 44 19.33 1.66 11.31
N THR A 45 20.58 1.25 11.13
CA THR A 45 20.98 0.34 10.05
C THR A 45 20.60 -1.10 10.39
N ILE A 46 19.30 -1.37 10.51
CA ILE A 46 18.73 -2.70 10.70
C ILE A 46 17.74 -2.93 9.55
N SER A 47 17.92 -4.05 8.83
CA SER A 47 16.98 -4.43 7.75
C SER A 47 15.58 -4.64 8.31
N ALA A 48 14.55 -4.23 7.56
CA ALA A 48 13.15 -4.49 7.91
C ALA A 48 12.82 -5.99 8.05
N THR A 49 13.62 -6.87 7.45
CA THR A 49 13.47 -8.33 7.51
C THR A 49 14.26 -9.00 8.63
N ALA A 50 15.14 -8.28 9.30
CA ALA A 50 15.92 -8.77 10.44
C ALA A 50 15.12 -8.67 11.75
N ILE A 51 14.00 -9.41 11.83
CA ILE A 51 12.98 -9.25 12.88
C ILE A 51 13.52 -9.49 14.29
N ASP A 52 14.49 -10.41 14.47
CA ASP A 52 15.15 -10.64 15.77
C ASP A 52 15.98 -9.43 16.20
N ALA A 53 16.77 -8.87 15.28
CA ALA A 53 17.58 -7.68 15.55
C ALA A 53 16.70 -6.45 15.86
N LEU A 54 15.55 -6.32 15.18
CA LEU A 54 14.55 -5.27 15.46
C LEU A 54 13.95 -5.43 16.86
N ALA A 55 13.64 -6.67 17.27
CA ALA A 55 13.10 -6.94 18.61
C ALA A 55 14.12 -6.68 19.71
N ASP A 56 15.40 -7.06 19.49
CA ASP A 56 16.47 -6.78 20.43
C ASP A 56 16.76 -5.28 20.54
N PHE A 57 16.74 -4.55 19.41
CA PHE A 57 16.81 -3.09 19.40
C PHE A 57 15.65 -2.45 20.16
N ALA A 58 14.41 -2.90 19.91
CA ALA A 58 13.23 -2.36 20.57
C ALA A 58 13.29 -2.53 22.10
N ARG A 59 13.80 -3.68 22.55
CA ARG A 59 14.02 -3.93 24.00
C ARG A 59 15.12 -3.06 24.57
N THR A 60 16.27 -2.95 23.89
CA THR A 60 17.45 -2.20 24.37
C THR A 60 17.19 -0.70 24.47
N GLU A 61 16.48 -0.15 23.48
CA GLU A 61 16.11 1.27 23.44
C GLU A 61 14.83 1.58 24.21
N GLU A 62 14.20 0.57 24.84
CA GLU A 62 12.93 0.73 25.57
C GLU A 62 11.84 1.36 24.68
N ILE A 63 11.60 0.77 23.49
CA ILE A 63 10.59 1.24 22.56
C ILE A 63 9.18 0.98 23.12
N ASP A 64 8.37 2.04 23.21
CA ASP A 64 6.99 1.96 23.71
C ASP A 64 6.02 1.37 22.68
N LEU A 65 6.26 1.63 21.38
CA LEU A 65 5.41 1.18 20.27
C LEU A 65 6.24 0.96 19.01
N THR A 66 6.08 -0.20 18.39
CA THR A 66 6.63 -0.48 17.05
C THR A 66 5.54 -0.45 16.00
N VAL A 67 5.78 0.21 14.87
CA VAL A 67 4.86 0.32 13.73
C VAL A 67 5.49 -0.34 12.52
N VAL A 68 4.84 -1.36 11.98
CA VAL A 68 5.35 -2.11 10.82
C VAL A 68 4.76 -1.53 9.54
N GLY A 69 5.62 -1.00 8.66
CA GLY A 69 5.21 -0.42 7.39
C GLY A 69 5.00 -1.45 6.28
N PRO A 70 6.02 -2.23 5.87
CA PRO A 70 5.94 -3.15 4.74
C PRO A 70 5.36 -4.53 5.12
N GLU A 71 4.92 -5.26 4.09
CA GLU A 71 4.29 -6.58 4.22
C GLU A 71 5.27 -7.71 4.58
N VAL A 72 6.53 -7.62 4.11
CA VAL A 72 7.48 -8.72 4.27
C VAL A 72 7.76 -9.06 5.75
N PRO A 73 8.10 -8.11 6.64
CA PRO A 73 8.28 -8.43 8.06
C PRO A 73 7.00 -8.95 8.72
N LEU A 74 5.80 -8.53 8.28
CA LEU A 74 4.53 -9.09 8.78
C LEU A 74 4.40 -10.58 8.41
N ALA A 75 4.69 -10.91 7.14
CA ALA A 75 4.69 -12.29 6.66
C ALA A 75 5.78 -13.16 7.32
N LEU A 76 6.89 -12.57 7.75
CA LEU A 76 7.93 -13.25 8.53
C LEU A 76 7.54 -13.48 10.00
N GLY A 77 6.49 -12.79 10.50
CA GLY A 77 6.00 -12.96 11.87
C GLY A 77 6.61 -12.00 12.88
N ILE A 78 6.97 -10.79 12.46
CA ILE A 78 7.51 -9.77 13.38
C ILE A 78 6.54 -9.48 14.54
N VAL A 79 5.23 -9.46 14.28
CA VAL A 79 4.22 -9.19 15.30
C VAL A 79 4.18 -10.32 16.34
N ASP A 80 4.20 -11.57 15.87
CA ASP A 80 4.21 -12.75 16.75
C ASP A 80 5.43 -12.73 17.67
N LEU A 81 6.63 -12.46 17.10
CA LEU A 81 7.88 -12.37 17.85
C LEU A 81 7.86 -11.24 18.90
N PHE A 82 7.36 -10.06 18.52
CA PHE A 82 7.31 -8.91 19.43
C PHE A 82 6.34 -9.15 20.58
N GLU A 83 5.15 -9.69 20.31
CA GLU A 83 4.16 -10.06 21.34
C GLU A 83 4.71 -11.15 22.29
N GLU A 84 5.42 -12.17 21.76
CA GLU A 84 6.07 -13.20 22.58
C GLU A 84 7.11 -12.58 23.55
N LYS A 85 7.82 -11.55 23.08
CA LYS A 85 8.80 -10.81 23.90
C LYS A 85 8.17 -9.70 24.77
N GLY A 86 6.84 -9.55 24.77
CA GLY A 86 6.12 -8.52 25.52
C GLY A 86 6.30 -7.10 25.00
N LEU A 87 6.70 -6.95 23.71
CA LEU A 87 6.87 -5.67 23.03
C LEU A 87 5.57 -5.26 22.32
N ARG A 88 5.17 -4.00 22.46
CA ARG A 88 3.97 -3.48 21.77
C ARG A 88 4.26 -3.24 20.30
N VAL A 89 3.41 -3.77 19.43
CA VAL A 89 3.59 -3.68 17.99
C VAL A 89 2.25 -3.50 17.29
N PHE A 90 2.21 -2.62 16.30
CA PHE A 90 1.06 -2.37 15.44
C PHE A 90 1.22 -3.08 14.10
N GLY A 91 0.33 -3.99 13.80
CA GLY A 91 0.25 -4.79 12.59
C GLY A 91 -0.45 -6.13 12.85
N PRO A 92 -0.85 -6.87 11.81
CA PRO A 92 -1.42 -8.20 11.95
C PRO A 92 -0.35 -9.24 12.25
N ARG A 93 -0.72 -10.30 12.99
CA ARG A 93 0.09 -11.49 13.17
C ARG A 93 0.31 -12.20 11.82
N ARG A 94 1.32 -13.06 11.77
CA ARG A 94 1.70 -13.81 10.57
C ARG A 94 0.55 -14.57 9.92
N ASN A 95 -0.28 -15.27 10.71
CA ASN A 95 -1.43 -16.00 10.20
C ASN A 95 -2.47 -15.08 9.54
N ALA A 96 -2.74 -13.89 10.09
CA ALA A 96 -3.64 -12.90 9.51
C ALA A 96 -3.01 -12.19 8.29
N ALA A 97 -1.69 -11.95 8.30
CA ALA A 97 -0.94 -11.39 7.17
C ALA A 97 -0.91 -12.32 5.94
N THR A 98 -1.26 -13.62 6.10
CA THR A 98 -1.43 -14.55 4.99
C THR A 98 -2.52 -14.07 4.02
N LEU A 99 -3.45 -13.21 4.44
CA LEU A 99 -4.45 -12.59 3.57
C LEU A 99 -3.82 -11.81 2.39
N GLU A 100 -2.68 -11.14 2.60
CA GLU A 100 -1.86 -10.53 1.54
C GLU A 100 -0.83 -11.51 0.98
N GLY A 101 -0.29 -12.37 1.85
CA GLY A 101 0.80 -13.29 1.54
C GLY A 101 0.43 -14.44 0.61
N SER A 102 -0.84 -14.87 0.58
CA SER A 102 -1.35 -15.94 -0.29
C SER A 102 -2.66 -15.53 -0.95
N LYS A 103 -2.61 -15.43 -2.28
CA LYS A 103 -3.80 -15.13 -3.09
C LYS A 103 -4.81 -16.27 -3.06
N VAL A 104 -4.32 -17.50 -2.95
CA VAL A 104 -5.17 -18.69 -2.82
C VAL A 104 -5.93 -18.65 -1.50
N PHE A 105 -5.24 -18.44 -0.36
CA PHE A 105 -5.90 -18.30 0.94
C PHE A 105 -6.95 -17.19 0.91
N MET A 106 -6.60 -16.03 0.36
CA MET A 106 -7.52 -14.90 0.22
C MET A 106 -8.76 -15.31 -0.59
N LYS A 107 -8.59 -15.95 -1.76
CA LYS A 107 -9.70 -16.34 -2.63
C LYS A 107 -10.59 -17.39 -1.98
N ASP A 108 -10.01 -18.40 -1.37
CA ASP A 108 -10.75 -19.46 -0.66
C ASP A 108 -11.57 -18.86 0.50
N LEU A 109 -11.00 -17.88 1.23
CA LEU A 109 -11.72 -17.15 2.27
C LEU A 109 -12.90 -16.37 1.68
N LEU A 110 -12.68 -15.61 0.59
CA LEU A 110 -13.73 -14.82 -0.04
C LEU A 110 -14.87 -15.68 -0.56
N GLU A 111 -14.57 -16.82 -1.18
CA GLU A 111 -15.57 -17.78 -1.66
C GLU A 111 -16.35 -18.40 -0.50
N LYS A 112 -15.65 -18.94 0.51
CA LYS A 112 -16.24 -19.58 1.69
C LYS A 112 -17.23 -18.69 2.43
N TYR A 113 -16.92 -17.41 2.54
CA TYR A 113 -17.74 -16.42 3.27
C TYR A 113 -18.58 -15.53 2.37
N HIS A 114 -18.69 -15.88 1.07
CA HIS A 114 -19.50 -15.17 0.08
C HIS A 114 -19.18 -13.67 -0.04
N ILE A 115 -17.91 -13.30 0.12
CA ILE A 115 -17.43 -11.93 -0.05
C ILE A 115 -17.21 -11.66 -1.55
N PRO A 116 -17.77 -10.57 -2.12
CA PRO A 116 -17.75 -10.33 -3.56
C PRO A 116 -16.33 -10.25 -4.14
N SER A 117 -15.99 -11.12 -5.06
CA SER A 117 -14.71 -11.11 -5.79
C SER A 117 -14.88 -11.69 -7.19
N ALA A 118 -13.81 -11.69 -7.99
CA ALA A 118 -13.75 -12.37 -9.27
C ALA A 118 -13.86 -13.89 -9.10
N PHE A 119 -14.51 -14.59 -10.04
CA PHE A 119 -14.39 -16.03 -10.16
C PHE A 119 -12.94 -16.43 -10.38
N TYR A 120 -12.53 -17.56 -9.84
CA TYR A 120 -11.14 -17.99 -9.88
C TYR A 120 -11.00 -19.51 -9.95
N ALA A 121 -9.82 -19.93 -10.39
CA ALA A 121 -9.36 -21.31 -10.26
C ALA A 121 -7.88 -21.33 -9.92
N THR A 122 -7.46 -22.30 -9.12
CA THR A 122 -6.06 -22.44 -8.67
C THR A 122 -5.43 -23.70 -9.21
N PHE A 123 -4.15 -23.63 -9.58
CA PHE A 123 -3.41 -24.73 -10.18
C PHE A 123 -2.03 -24.85 -9.57
N THR A 124 -1.65 -26.08 -9.24
CA THR A 124 -0.28 -26.49 -8.88
C THR A 124 0.40 -27.26 -10.00
N ASP A 125 -0.39 -27.74 -10.98
CA ASP A 125 0.09 -28.40 -12.19
C ASP A 125 -0.04 -27.46 -13.38
N ARG A 126 1.08 -27.28 -14.11
CA ARG A 126 1.15 -26.39 -15.27
C ARG A 126 0.23 -26.83 -16.41
N GLU A 127 0.19 -28.13 -16.70
CA GLU A 127 -0.61 -28.65 -17.82
C GLU A 127 -2.11 -28.51 -17.53
N GLU A 128 -2.52 -28.65 -16.27
CA GLU A 128 -3.90 -28.36 -15.86
C GLU A 128 -4.25 -26.88 -16.01
N ALA A 129 -3.34 -25.99 -15.61
CA ALA A 129 -3.52 -24.56 -15.79
C ALA A 129 -3.65 -24.19 -17.28
N LEU A 130 -2.81 -24.73 -18.15
CA LEU A 130 -2.87 -24.49 -19.60
C LEU A 130 -4.19 -25.01 -20.20
N ARG A 131 -4.62 -26.23 -19.83
CA ARG A 131 -5.92 -26.78 -20.29
C ARG A 131 -7.12 -25.94 -19.84
N TYR A 132 -7.04 -25.36 -18.62
CA TYR A 132 -8.08 -24.46 -18.11
C TYR A 132 -8.12 -23.17 -18.92
N VAL A 133 -6.97 -22.51 -19.09
CA VAL A 133 -6.83 -21.25 -19.86
C VAL A 133 -7.34 -21.43 -21.29
N GLU A 134 -7.08 -22.58 -21.95
CA GLU A 134 -7.57 -22.87 -23.29
C GLU A 134 -9.10 -22.96 -23.39
N LYS A 135 -9.76 -23.36 -22.33
CA LYS A 135 -11.23 -23.48 -22.28
C LYS A 135 -11.93 -22.18 -21.92
N GLN A 136 -11.19 -21.22 -21.36
CA GLN A 136 -11.76 -19.93 -20.97
C GLN A 136 -11.67 -18.93 -22.13
N ALA A 137 -12.63 -17.99 -22.17
CA ALA A 137 -12.56 -16.86 -23.08
C ALA A 137 -11.69 -15.74 -22.46
N ALA A 138 -10.82 -15.15 -23.27
CA ALA A 138 -10.12 -13.94 -22.87
C ALA A 138 -11.06 -12.71 -22.90
N PRO A 139 -10.80 -11.66 -22.11
CA PRO A 139 -9.64 -11.47 -21.25
C PRO A 139 -9.75 -12.22 -19.91
N MET A 140 -8.59 -12.54 -19.31
CA MET A 140 -8.49 -13.15 -17.98
C MET A 140 -7.25 -12.63 -17.25
N VAL A 141 -7.16 -12.90 -15.95
CA VAL A 141 -6.01 -12.48 -15.13
C VAL A 141 -5.30 -13.71 -14.58
N VAL A 142 -3.98 -13.80 -14.79
CA VAL A 142 -3.14 -14.87 -14.25
C VAL A 142 -2.24 -14.26 -13.18
N LYS A 143 -2.27 -14.84 -11.97
CA LYS A 143 -1.51 -14.35 -10.81
C LYS A 143 -0.65 -15.47 -10.20
N THR A 144 0.53 -15.12 -9.68
CA THR A 144 1.30 -16.04 -8.81
C THR A 144 0.74 -16.02 -7.39
N ASP A 145 0.87 -17.14 -6.67
CA ASP A 145 0.52 -17.22 -5.25
C ASP A 145 1.72 -16.85 -4.38
N GLY A 146 1.67 -15.67 -3.77
CA GLY A 146 2.74 -15.15 -2.92
C GLY A 146 2.99 -13.66 -3.12
N LEU A 147 3.93 -13.13 -2.31
CA LEU A 147 4.38 -11.75 -2.41
C LEU A 147 5.26 -11.59 -3.66
N ALA A 148 4.84 -10.79 -4.61
CA ALA A 148 5.55 -10.53 -5.87
C ALA A 148 5.67 -9.02 -6.19
N ALA A 149 5.51 -8.15 -5.18
CA ALA A 149 5.62 -6.69 -5.29
C ALA A 149 4.82 -6.10 -6.49
N GLY A 150 3.59 -6.59 -6.70
CA GLY A 150 2.71 -6.17 -7.79
C GLY A 150 3.10 -6.69 -9.20
N LYS A 151 4.22 -7.40 -9.33
CA LYS A 151 4.73 -7.89 -10.63
C LYS A 151 4.25 -9.30 -10.98
N GLY A 152 3.69 -10.04 -10.05
CA GLY A 152 3.17 -11.40 -10.23
C GLY A 152 1.73 -11.44 -10.75
N VAL A 153 1.29 -10.45 -11.51
CA VAL A 153 -0.06 -10.34 -12.10
C VAL A 153 0.05 -10.00 -13.57
N VAL A 154 -0.59 -10.79 -14.41
CA VAL A 154 -0.69 -10.56 -15.85
C VAL A 154 -2.16 -10.49 -16.24
N VAL A 155 -2.57 -9.35 -16.80
CA VAL A 155 -3.86 -9.20 -17.48
C VAL A 155 -3.67 -9.69 -18.90
N ALA A 156 -4.18 -10.86 -19.21
CA ALA A 156 -4.08 -11.50 -20.52
C ALA A 156 -5.28 -11.13 -21.38
N LEU A 157 -5.05 -10.43 -22.48
CA LEU A 157 -6.09 -10.04 -23.43
C LEU A 157 -6.38 -11.13 -24.46
N SER A 158 -5.51 -12.14 -24.53
CA SER A 158 -5.65 -13.31 -25.37
C SER A 158 -5.32 -14.59 -24.61
N VAL A 159 -5.76 -15.73 -25.14
CA VAL A 159 -5.43 -17.06 -24.60
C VAL A 159 -3.91 -17.30 -24.67
N ASP A 160 -3.25 -16.84 -25.73
CA ASP A 160 -1.80 -17.02 -25.88
C ASP A 160 -1.01 -16.21 -24.85
N GLU A 161 -1.45 -14.98 -24.52
CA GLU A 161 -0.86 -14.20 -23.43
C GLU A 161 -1.06 -14.88 -22.07
N ALA A 162 -2.24 -15.49 -21.83
CA ALA A 162 -2.51 -16.22 -20.58
C ALA A 162 -1.62 -17.46 -20.47
N LYS A 163 -1.42 -18.22 -21.56
CA LYS A 163 -0.50 -19.35 -21.62
C LYS A 163 0.94 -18.91 -21.35
N ALA A 164 1.37 -17.83 -21.97
CA ALA A 164 2.70 -17.26 -21.74
C ALA A 164 2.89 -16.84 -20.27
N ALA A 165 1.86 -16.29 -19.63
CA ALA A 165 1.89 -15.95 -18.20
C ALA A 165 2.00 -17.20 -17.32
N VAL A 166 1.25 -18.27 -17.60
CA VAL A 166 1.38 -19.56 -16.90
C VAL A 166 2.80 -20.11 -17.05
N ASP A 167 3.37 -20.06 -18.25
CA ASP A 167 4.75 -20.52 -18.51
C ASP A 167 5.78 -19.68 -17.75
N LEU A 168 5.67 -18.38 -17.82
CA LEU A 168 6.54 -17.45 -17.08
C LEU A 168 6.54 -17.74 -15.58
N PHE A 169 5.38 -18.02 -15.01
CA PHE A 169 5.24 -18.24 -13.58
C PHE A 169 5.64 -19.65 -13.15
N MET A 170 5.09 -20.68 -13.78
CA MET A 170 5.23 -22.07 -13.34
C MET A 170 6.46 -22.78 -13.91
N LYS A 171 6.83 -22.48 -15.18
CA LYS A 171 7.94 -23.15 -15.87
C LYS A 171 9.26 -22.39 -15.65
N GLU A 172 9.26 -21.08 -15.93
CA GLU A 172 10.47 -20.25 -15.81
C GLU A 172 10.74 -19.84 -14.37
N LYS A 173 9.72 -19.97 -13.47
CA LYS A 173 9.79 -19.59 -12.05
C LYS A 173 10.31 -18.19 -11.82
N ALA A 174 9.86 -17.23 -12.67
CA ALA A 174 10.30 -15.84 -12.62
C ALA A 174 10.12 -15.18 -11.24
N PHE A 175 9.28 -15.75 -10.36
CA PHE A 175 9.03 -15.30 -8.99
C PHE A 175 9.34 -16.38 -7.93
N GLY A 176 10.28 -17.30 -8.25
CA GLY A 176 10.72 -18.33 -7.33
C GLY A 176 9.57 -19.23 -6.87
N GLU A 177 9.47 -19.49 -5.57
CA GLU A 177 8.46 -20.37 -4.98
C GLU A 177 7.02 -19.85 -5.17
N ALA A 178 6.80 -18.53 -5.29
CA ALA A 178 5.49 -17.97 -5.60
C ALA A 178 4.94 -18.49 -6.94
N GLY A 179 5.79 -18.88 -7.87
CA GLY A 179 5.43 -19.51 -9.14
C GLY A 179 5.04 -20.99 -9.05
N ASN A 180 5.12 -21.64 -7.88
CA ASN A 180 4.69 -23.03 -7.71
C ASN A 180 3.16 -23.20 -7.80
N ARG A 181 2.41 -22.11 -7.65
CA ARG A 181 0.96 -22.07 -7.76
C ARG A 181 0.52 -20.82 -8.50
N VAL A 182 -0.48 -20.98 -9.37
CA VAL A 182 -1.11 -19.86 -10.08
C VAL A 182 -2.59 -19.80 -9.80
N VAL A 183 -3.12 -18.59 -9.80
CA VAL A 183 -4.55 -18.29 -9.75
C VAL A 183 -4.93 -17.68 -11.10
N VAL A 184 -5.92 -18.26 -11.75
CA VAL A 184 -6.54 -17.73 -12.96
C VAL A 184 -7.88 -17.12 -12.58
N GLU A 185 -8.10 -15.86 -12.88
CA GLU A 185 -9.30 -15.11 -12.48
C GLU A 185 -10.04 -14.53 -13.68
N GLU A 186 -11.34 -14.35 -13.49
CA GLU A 186 -12.18 -13.50 -14.33
C GLU A 186 -11.57 -12.09 -14.43
N PHE A 187 -11.51 -11.55 -15.64
CA PHE A 187 -11.13 -10.15 -15.83
C PHE A 187 -12.28 -9.24 -15.42
N LEU A 188 -12.09 -8.49 -14.34
CA LEU A 188 -13.06 -7.50 -13.88
C LEU A 188 -12.86 -6.19 -14.65
N ARG A 189 -13.97 -5.58 -15.05
CA ARG A 189 -14.01 -4.24 -15.66
C ARG A 189 -14.46 -3.23 -14.64
N GLY A 190 -14.06 -1.98 -14.81
CA GLY A 190 -14.49 -0.89 -13.94
C GLY A 190 -13.35 0.05 -13.58
N GLU A 191 -13.50 0.74 -12.46
CA GLU A 191 -12.49 1.60 -11.88
C GLU A 191 -11.96 1.00 -10.57
N GLU A 192 -10.65 1.03 -10.41
CA GLU A 192 -10.03 0.59 -9.16
C GLU A 192 -10.18 1.66 -8.08
N ALA A 193 -10.39 1.23 -6.85
CA ALA A 193 -10.36 2.08 -5.67
C ALA A 193 -9.73 1.36 -4.48
N SER A 194 -9.13 2.14 -3.59
CA SER A 194 -8.50 1.66 -2.37
C SER A 194 -9.40 2.00 -1.17
N PHE A 195 -9.83 0.98 -0.45
CA PHE A 195 -10.65 1.12 0.76
C PHE A 195 -9.85 0.61 1.96
N LEU A 196 -9.42 1.53 2.81
CA LEU A 196 -8.61 1.21 3.98
C LEU A 196 -9.41 1.42 5.26
N ALA A 197 -9.18 0.57 6.25
CA ALA A 197 -9.77 0.71 7.58
C ALA A 197 -8.79 0.24 8.66
N PHE A 198 -8.85 0.85 9.83
CA PHE A 198 -8.28 0.27 11.04
C PHE A 198 -9.23 -0.81 11.58
N THR A 199 -8.67 -1.86 12.16
CA THR A 199 -9.44 -2.86 12.88
C THR A 199 -8.66 -3.46 14.03
N ASP A 200 -9.37 -3.73 15.12
CA ASP A 200 -8.87 -4.45 16.32
C ASP A 200 -9.30 -5.92 16.34
N GLY A 201 -9.91 -6.41 15.25
CA GLY A 201 -10.48 -7.74 15.13
C GLY A 201 -11.96 -7.84 15.42
N GLN A 202 -12.58 -6.77 15.89
CA GLN A 202 -14.02 -6.65 16.19
C GLN A 202 -14.63 -5.41 15.54
N THR A 203 -14.04 -4.26 15.78
CA THR A 203 -14.41 -2.97 15.21
C THR A 203 -13.66 -2.74 13.91
N VAL A 204 -14.33 -2.19 12.91
CA VAL A 204 -13.73 -1.72 11.66
C VAL A 204 -14.01 -0.23 11.54
N LEU A 205 -12.97 0.58 11.54
CA LEU A 205 -13.04 2.04 11.50
C LEU A 205 -12.45 2.54 10.16
N PRO A 206 -13.29 2.92 9.18
CA PRO A 206 -12.82 3.24 7.83
C PRO A 206 -12.05 4.56 7.80
N LEU A 207 -10.98 4.57 7.01
CA LEU A 207 -10.28 5.76 6.55
C LEU A 207 -11.00 6.37 5.33
N PRO A 208 -10.70 7.62 4.94
CA PRO A 208 -11.14 8.13 3.64
C PRO A 208 -10.73 7.21 2.50
N THR A 209 -11.56 7.13 1.48
CA THR A 209 -11.24 6.35 0.27
C THR A 209 -10.10 6.99 -0.51
N SER A 210 -9.36 6.18 -1.27
CA SER A 210 -8.27 6.64 -2.13
C SER A 210 -8.34 5.95 -3.48
N GLN A 211 -7.73 6.52 -4.49
CA GLN A 211 -7.56 5.91 -5.80
C GLN A 211 -6.11 6.01 -6.25
N ASP A 212 -5.49 4.86 -6.51
CA ASP A 212 -4.11 4.71 -6.98
C ASP A 212 -4.06 4.68 -8.52
N HIS A 213 -2.87 4.96 -9.07
CA HIS A 213 -2.55 4.89 -10.48
C HIS A 213 -1.41 3.87 -10.69
N LYS A 214 -1.77 2.61 -10.96
CA LYS A 214 -0.81 1.49 -11.00
C LYS A 214 0.07 1.47 -12.24
N ALA A 215 -0.47 1.85 -13.41
CA ALA A 215 0.29 1.83 -14.65
C ALA A 215 1.36 2.95 -14.69
N ILE A 216 2.51 2.64 -15.33
CA ILE A 216 3.65 3.56 -15.36
C ILE A 216 3.39 4.82 -16.18
N PHE A 217 2.62 4.75 -17.28
CA PHE A 217 2.41 5.86 -18.20
C PHE A 217 1.04 6.51 -18.06
N ASP A 218 0.93 7.75 -18.52
CA ASP A 218 -0.33 8.50 -18.62
C ASP A 218 -1.40 7.70 -19.35
N GLY A 219 -2.66 7.88 -18.94
CA GLY A 219 -3.80 7.17 -19.50
C GLY A 219 -3.83 5.68 -19.15
N ASP A 220 -3.23 5.30 -18.02
CA ASP A 220 -3.15 3.93 -17.51
C ASP A 220 -2.52 2.94 -18.48
N LYS A 221 -1.45 3.37 -19.15
CA LYS A 221 -0.71 2.58 -20.12
C LYS A 221 0.59 2.02 -19.56
N GLY A 222 1.08 0.95 -20.20
CA GLY A 222 2.34 0.31 -19.84
C GLY A 222 2.20 -0.67 -18.66
N PRO A 223 3.31 -1.21 -18.17
CA PRO A 223 3.32 -2.18 -17.10
C PRO A 223 2.85 -1.57 -15.76
N ASN A 224 2.28 -2.42 -14.91
CA ASN A 224 1.93 -2.07 -13.54
C ASN A 224 3.19 -1.84 -12.69
N THR A 225 3.05 -0.95 -11.73
CA THR A 225 4.07 -0.54 -10.76
C THR A 225 3.56 -0.73 -9.33
N GLY A 226 4.31 -0.27 -8.35
CA GLY A 226 3.83 -0.13 -6.98
C GLY A 226 2.87 1.05 -6.76
N GLY A 227 2.53 1.81 -7.81
CA GLY A 227 1.73 3.04 -7.78
C GLY A 227 2.54 4.27 -8.16
N MET A 228 2.01 5.03 -9.12
CA MET A 228 2.62 6.27 -9.64
C MET A 228 2.00 7.53 -9.06
N GLY A 229 1.04 7.37 -8.18
CA GLY A 229 0.35 8.46 -7.47
C GLY A 229 -1.02 8.01 -7.00
N ALA A 230 -1.53 8.74 -6.02
CA ALA A 230 -2.85 8.49 -5.47
C ALA A 230 -3.52 9.80 -5.05
N TYR A 231 -4.82 9.78 -4.92
CA TYR A 231 -5.58 10.91 -4.38
C TYR A 231 -6.69 10.44 -3.43
N SER A 232 -7.13 11.32 -2.58
CA SER A 232 -8.20 11.08 -1.61
C SER A 232 -9.07 12.34 -1.46
N PRO A 233 -10.42 12.22 -1.39
CA PRO A 233 -11.19 10.99 -1.50
C PRO A 233 -11.29 10.47 -2.93
N ALA A 234 -11.70 9.21 -3.11
CA ALA A 234 -12.02 8.61 -4.40
C ALA A 234 -13.51 8.83 -4.73
N PRO A 235 -13.88 9.69 -5.70
CA PRO A 235 -15.29 9.99 -5.99
C PRO A 235 -16.07 8.78 -6.52
N VAL A 236 -15.38 7.76 -7.03
CA VAL A 236 -15.99 6.50 -7.46
C VAL A 236 -16.69 5.77 -6.32
N VAL A 237 -16.24 5.97 -5.08
CA VAL A 237 -16.85 5.40 -3.89
C VAL A 237 -17.84 6.38 -3.30
N THR A 238 -19.09 6.32 -3.78
CA THR A 238 -20.20 7.09 -3.23
C THR A 238 -20.51 6.66 -1.79
N GLU A 239 -21.28 7.47 -1.04
CA GLU A 239 -21.69 7.10 0.33
C GLU A 239 -22.47 5.77 0.38
N ALA A 240 -23.31 5.51 -0.62
CA ALA A 240 -24.04 4.25 -0.72
C ALA A 240 -23.11 3.07 -0.93
N LEU A 241 -22.13 3.22 -1.84
CA LEU A 241 -21.13 2.19 -2.10
C LEU A 241 -20.20 2.01 -0.89
N HIS A 242 -19.85 3.09 -0.19
CA HIS A 242 -19.05 3.02 1.04
C HIS A 242 -19.73 2.13 2.09
N ARG A 243 -21.04 2.35 2.34
CA ARG A 243 -21.83 1.50 3.25
C ARG A 243 -21.87 0.06 2.78
N GLN A 244 -22.13 -0.16 1.48
CA GLN A 244 -22.13 -1.51 0.91
C GLN A 244 -20.77 -2.22 1.10
N VAL A 245 -19.65 -1.57 0.83
CA VAL A 245 -18.31 -2.14 1.01
C VAL A 245 -18.06 -2.49 2.48
N MET A 246 -18.47 -1.63 3.41
CA MET A 246 -18.38 -1.96 4.84
C MET A 246 -19.17 -3.21 5.19
N GLU A 247 -20.41 -3.33 4.71
CA GLU A 247 -21.34 -4.43 5.05
C GLU A 247 -21.01 -5.74 4.34
N THR A 248 -20.53 -5.68 3.08
CA THR A 248 -20.34 -6.88 2.23
C THR A 248 -18.89 -7.31 2.08
N VAL A 249 -17.94 -6.43 2.41
CA VAL A 249 -16.49 -6.72 2.26
C VAL A 249 -15.77 -6.61 3.59
N MET A 250 -15.69 -5.42 4.19
CA MET A 250 -14.77 -5.17 5.31
C MET A 250 -15.16 -5.93 6.57
N LEU A 251 -16.40 -5.76 7.04
CA LEU A 251 -16.91 -6.46 8.22
C LEU A 251 -16.95 -7.97 8.06
N PRO A 252 -17.42 -8.54 6.91
CA PRO A 252 -17.37 -9.97 6.67
C PRO A 252 -15.93 -10.52 6.65
N THR A 253 -14.97 -9.81 6.06
CA THR A 253 -13.56 -10.25 6.03
C THR A 253 -12.96 -10.36 7.43
N VAL A 254 -13.16 -9.35 8.28
CA VAL A 254 -12.65 -9.37 9.66
C VAL A 254 -13.28 -10.52 10.46
N LYS A 255 -14.59 -10.74 10.30
CA LYS A 255 -15.31 -11.86 10.95
C LYS A 255 -14.84 -13.22 10.42
N ALA A 256 -14.64 -13.34 9.12
CA ALA A 256 -14.15 -14.55 8.47
C ALA A 256 -12.75 -14.93 8.99
N LEU A 257 -11.83 -13.97 9.03
CA LEU A 257 -10.49 -14.19 9.58
C LEU A 257 -10.52 -14.64 11.03
N ALA A 258 -11.37 -14.03 11.86
CA ALA A 258 -11.54 -14.46 13.25
C ALA A 258 -12.08 -15.89 13.35
N ALA A 259 -13.05 -16.27 12.48
CA ALA A 259 -13.61 -17.63 12.42
C ALA A 259 -12.60 -18.68 11.95
N GLU A 260 -11.63 -18.29 11.09
CA GLU A 260 -10.51 -19.14 10.68
C GLU A 260 -9.35 -19.19 11.69
N GLY A 261 -9.50 -18.59 12.87
CA GLY A 261 -8.45 -18.54 13.90
C GLY A 261 -7.32 -17.55 13.61
N CYS A 262 -7.56 -16.62 12.70
CA CYS A 262 -6.62 -15.57 12.27
C CYS A 262 -7.15 -14.16 12.61
N PRO A 263 -7.45 -13.83 13.90
CA PRO A 263 -7.99 -12.52 14.24
C PRO A 263 -7.06 -11.41 13.76
N TYR A 264 -7.65 -10.42 13.08
CA TYR A 264 -6.90 -9.38 12.39
C TYR A 264 -6.84 -8.08 13.19
N LYS A 265 -5.63 -7.56 13.45
CA LYS A 265 -5.40 -6.24 14.04
C LYS A 265 -4.46 -5.43 13.16
N GLY A 266 -4.79 -4.16 12.92
CA GLY A 266 -3.96 -3.28 12.10
C GLY A 266 -4.76 -2.52 11.05
N VAL A 267 -4.13 -2.24 9.91
CA VAL A 267 -4.78 -1.66 8.73
C VAL A 267 -5.15 -2.78 7.76
N LEU A 268 -6.44 -2.92 7.49
CA LEU A 268 -6.96 -3.77 6.43
C LEU A 268 -7.24 -2.90 5.19
N TYR A 269 -6.58 -3.21 4.09
CA TYR A 269 -6.75 -2.50 2.82
C TYR A 269 -7.35 -3.45 1.79
N ALA A 270 -8.58 -3.15 1.33
CA ALA A 270 -9.23 -3.81 0.21
C ALA A 270 -9.00 -3.00 -1.08
N GLY A 271 -8.31 -3.61 -2.05
CA GLY A 271 -8.29 -3.16 -3.43
C GLY A 271 -9.57 -3.61 -4.12
N LEU A 272 -10.34 -2.66 -4.62
CA LEU A 272 -11.67 -2.89 -5.18
C LEU A 272 -11.70 -2.58 -6.67
N MET A 273 -12.44 -3.39 -7.44
CA MET A 273 -12.91 -3.02 -8.78
C MET A 273 -14.38 -2.65 -8.69
N ILE A 274 -14.70 -1.46 -9.18
CA ILE A 274 -16.06 -0.88 -9.12
C ILE A 274 -16.61 -0.77 -10.53
N ASP A 275 -17.67 -1.51 -10.80
CA ASP A 275 -18.43 -1.40 -12.06
C ASP A 275 -19.91 -1.16 -11.76
N LYS A 276 -20.46 -0.06 -12.30
CA LYS A 276 -21.88 0.31 -12.17
C LYS A 276 -22.41 0.27 -10.74
N GLY A 277 -21.60 0.77 -9.80
CA GLY A 277 -21.97 0.84 -8.38
C GLY A 277 -21.86 -0.49 -7.62
N VAL A 278 -21.25 -1.52 -8.21
CA VAL A 278 -20.95 -2.79 -7.55
C VAL A 278 -19.45 -2.91 -7.34
N ALA A 279 -19.03 -3.18 -6.09
CA ALA A 279 -17.64 -3.42 -5.75
C ALA A 279 -17.33 -4.92 -5.66
N LYS A 280 -16.22 -5.34 -6.26
CA LYS A 280 -15.62 -6.67 -6.08
C LYS A 280 -14.19 -6.53 -5.60
N VAL A 281 -13.77 -7.41 -4.69
CA VAL A 281 -12.39 -7.43 -4.18
C VAL A 281 -11.44 -7.94 -5.25
N LEU A 282 -10.37 -7.19 -5.51
CA LEU A 282 -9.22 -7.58 -6.33
C LEU A 282 -8.13 -8.25 -5.50
N GLU A 283 -7.83 -7.64 -4.35
CA GLU A 283 -6.78 -8.06 -3.42
C GLU A 283 -6.99 -7.43 -2.05
N PHE A 284 -6.35 -7.99 -1.03
CA PHE A 284 -6.15 -7.33 0.25
C PHE A 284 -4.67 -7.05 0.47
N ASN A 285 -4.41 -5.94 1.18
CA ASN A 285 -3.11 -5.64 1.73
C ASN A 285 -3.24 -5.49 3.26
N CYS A 286 -2.25 -5.99 3.99
CA CYS A 286 -2.27 -6.09 5.45
C CYS A 286 -1.56 -4.92 6.13
N ARG A 287 -1.51 -3.79 5.49
CA ARG A 287 -0.78 -2.58 5.89
C ARG A 287 -1.29 -1.37 5.13
N PHE A 288 -0.78 -0.17 5.47
CA PHE A 288 -1.01 1.00 4.63
C PHE A 288 -0.50 0.78 3.21
N GLY A 289 -1.18 1.33 2.21
CA GLY A 289 -0.71 1.40 0.83
C GLY A 289 0.45 2.38 0.65
N ASP A 290 1.16 2.25 -0.43
CA ASP A 290 2.15 3.19 -0.91
C ASP A 290 1.98 3.32 -2.43
N PRO A 291 1.39 4.44 -2.95
CA PRO A 291 1.40 5.78 -2.35
C PRO A 291 0.09 6.24 -1.66
N GLU A 292 -0.80 5.38 -1.19
CA GLU A 292 -2.07 5.80 -0.57
C GLU A 292 -1.89 6.39 0.84
N ALA A 293 -0.90 5.93 1.60
CA ALA A 293 -0.63 6.44 2.95
C ALA A 293 -0.39 7.96 2.96
N GLN A 294 0.33 8.46 1.97
CA GLN A 294 0.70 9.87 1.89
C GLN A 294 -0.53 10.80 1.84
N PRO A 295 -1.47 10.66 0.90
CA PRO A 295 -2.67 11.49 0.87
C PRO A 295 -3.62 11.22 2.04
N LEU A 296 -3.71 9.99 2.54
CA LEU A 296 -4.60 9.64 3.64
C LEU A 296 -4.14 10.24 4.97
N LEU A 297 -2.86 10.11 5.29
CA LEU A 297 -2.29 10.61 6.55
C LEU A 297 -2.23 12.15 6.59
N LEU A 298 -2.14 12.82 5.42
CA LEU A 298 -2.23 14.26 5.33
C LEU A 298 -3.63 14.77 5.72
N ARG A 299 -4.68 13.99 5.48
CA ARG A 299 -6.06 14.30 5.85
C ARG A 299 -6.43 13.88 7.28
N LEU A 300 -5.73 12.91 7.85
CA LEU A 300 -6.03 12.42 9.20
C LEU A 300 -5.63 13.46 10.25
N LYS A 301 -6.60 14.03 10.99
CA LYS A 301 -6.35 14.94 12.09
C LYS A 301 -6.15 14.23 13.42
N THR A 302 -6.90 13.16 13.66
CA THR A 302 -6.78 12.33 14.86
C THR A 302 -5.34 11.91 15.10
N ASP A 303 -4.92 11.86 16.36
CA ASP A 303 -3.61 11.38 16.77
C ASP A 303 -3.44 9.90 16.39
N LEU A 304 -2.50 9.62 15.49
CA LEU A 304 -2.26 8.27 14.98
C LEU A 304 -1.79 7.30 16.08
N VAL A 305 -1.08 7.81 17.10
CA VAL A 305 -0.66 7.00 18.26
C VAL A 305 -1.87 6.47 19.01
N GLU A 306 -2.87 7.34 19.26
CA GLU A 306 -4.10 6.96 19.95
C GLU A 306 -4.85 5.85 19.20
N VAL A 307 -4.97 6.00 17.87
CA VAL A 307 -5.63 4.99 17.02
C VAL A 307 -4.89 3.65 17.07
N MET A 308 -3.55 3.68 16.92
CA MET A 308 -2.74 2.46 16.93
C MET A 308 -2.78 1.74 18.28
N GLU A 309 -2.72 2.47 19.37
CA GLU A 309 -2.88 1.88 20.72
C GLU A 309 -4.27 1.29 20.91
N ALA A 310 -5.33 1.97 20.47
CA ALA A 310 -6.69 1.46 20.54
C ALA A 310 -6.88 0.15 19.76
N VAL A 311 -6.22 0.03 18.59
CA VAL A 311 -6.19 -1.22 17.82
C VAL A 311 -5.51 -2.35 18.60
N ILE A 312 -4.33 -2.09 19.16
CA ILE A 312 -3.56 -3.08 19.92
C ILE A 312 -4.38 -3.55 21.15
N ASP A 313 -4.97 -2.61 21.86
CA ASP A 313 -5.67 -2.83 23.12
C ASP A 313 -7.11 -3.36 22.94
N GLY A 314 -7.62 -3.45 21.70
CA GLY A 314 -9.01 -3.88 21.45
C GLY A 314 -10.05 -2.85 21.89
N ARG A 315 -9.75 -1.57 21.79
CA ARG A 315 -10.59 -0.43 22.21
C ARG A 315 -10.95 0.50 21.04
N LEU A 316 -10.85 0.00 19.80
CA LEU A 316 -11.08 0.83 18.62
C LEU A 316 -12.50 1.41 18.55
N SER A 317 -13.47 0.78 19.22
CA SER A 317 -14.83 1.31 19.38
C SER A 317 -14.91 2.65 20.11
N ASP A 318 -13.89 2.99 20.90
CA ASP A 318 -13.83 4.22 21.69
C ASP A 318 -13.26 5.40 20.89
N VAL A 319 -12.76 5.12 19.66
CA VAL A 319 -12.07 6.09 18.81
C VAL A 319 -12.99 6.55 17.67
N SER A 320 -12.97 7.85 17.38
CA SER A 320 -13.55 8.42 16.17
C SER A 320 -12.47 9.16 15.37
N LEU A 321 -12.49 9.00 14.04
CA LEU A 321 -11.52 9.70 13.20
C LEU A 321 -12.02 11.09 12.84
N GLU A 322 -11.21 12.10 13.11
CA GLU A 322 -11.38 13.43 12.57
C GLU A 322 -10.56 13.55 11.29
N ILE A 323 -11.24 13.84 10.18
CA ILE A 323 -10.65 13.91 8.84
C ILE A 323 -10.78 15.32 8.28
N ASP A 324 -9.69 15.85 7.73
CA ASP A 324 -9.75 17.08 6.94
C ASP A 324 -10.60 16.82 5.68
N PRO A 325 -11.69 17.60 5.45
CA PRO A 325 -12.55 17.41 4.32
C PRO A 325 -11.87 17.72 2.97
N ARG A 326 -10.78 18.48 3.00
CA ARG A 326 -10.06 18.89 1.79
C ARG A 326 -9.43 17.69 1.09
N PRO A 327 -9.50 17.63 -0.25
CA PRO A 327 -8.86 16.58 -1.03
C PRO A 327 -7.33 16.70 -1.03
N THR A 328 -6.69 15.57 -1.25
CA THR A 328 -5.23 15.45 -1.33
C THR A 328 -4.83 14.69 -2.59
N VAL A 329 -3.66 15.03 -3.13
CA VAL A 329 -3.06 14.38 -4.31
C VAL A 329 -1.59 14.12 -4.01
N CYS A 330 -1.14 12.89 -4.27
CA CYS A 330 0.26 12.48 -4.22
C CYS A 330 0.75 12.12 -5.62
N VAL A 331 1.79 12.78 -6.11
CA VAL A 331 2.46 12.46 -7.38
C VAL A 331 3.77 11.75 -7.06
N VAL A 332 3.93 10.54 -7.56
CA VAL A 332 5.17 9.77 -7.40
C VAL A 332 6.16 10.15 -8.49
N MET A 333 7.38 10.50 -8.08
CA MET A 333 8.51 10.73 -8.94
C MET A 333 9.42 9.50 -8.91
N ALA A 334 9.70 8.91 -10.06
CA ALA A 334 10.40 7.65 -10.22
C ALA A 334 11.73 7.81 -10.96
N ALA A 335 12.66 6.90 -10.74
CA ALA A 335 13.89 6.80 -11.49
C ALA A 335 13.61 6.35 -12.94
N GLY A 336 14.38 6.85 -13.90
CA GLY A 336 14.27 6.45 -15.29
C GLY A 336 14.52 4.98 -15.49
N GLY A 337 13.59 4.33 -16.21
CA GLY A 337 13.60 2.87 -16.41
C GLY A 337 12.72 2.07 -15.45
N TYR A 338 12.25 2.67 -14.35
CA TYR A 338 11.28 2.01 -13.45
C TYR A 338 9.97 1.68 -14.20
N PRO A 339 9.31 0.51 -13.96
CA PRO A 339 9.58 -0.54 -12.99
C PRO A 339 10.63 -1.58 -13.43
N GLY A 340 11.29 -1.38 -14.57
CA GLY A 340 12.39 -2.21 -15.05
C GLY A 340 13.72 -1.88 -14.38
N LYS A 341 14.82 -1.95 -15.14
CA LYS A 341 16.16 -1.60 -14.63
C LYS A 341 16.30 -0.08 -14.54
N TYR A 342 16.82 0.40 -13.44
CA TYR A 342 17.10 1.82 -13.19
C TYR A 342 18.46 1.99 -12.50
N GLU A 343 19.01 3.20 -12.59
CA GLU A 343 20.25 3.58 -11.94
C GLU A 343 19.99 4.37 -10.66
N ASN A 344 20.79 4.09 -9.62
CA ASN A 344 20.81 4.81 -8.36
C ASN A 344 21.95 5.87 -8.35
N GLY A 345 21.93 6.74 -7.33
CA GLY A 345 23.01 7.69 -7.07
C GLY A 345 22.90 8.99 -7.86
N LYS A 346 21.78 9.26 -8.53
CA LYS A 346 21.53 10.56 -9.19
C LYS A 346 21.22 11.62 -8.14
N VAL A 347 21.89 12.77 -8.21
CA VAL A 347 21.68 13.90 -7.29
C VAL A 347 20.28 14.48 -7.50
N ILE A 348 19.56 14.66 -6.39
CA ILE A 348 18.21 15.24 -6.40
C ILE A 348 18.35 16.73 -6.06
N GLU A 349 17.95 17.59 -7.00
CA GLU A 349 17.95 19.02 -6.85
C GLU A 349 16.54 19.56 -6.60
N GLY A 350 16.42 20.75 -5.99
CA GLY A 350 15.17 21.48 -5.85
C GLY A 350 14.31 21.11 -4.64
N LEU A 351 14.71 20.12 -3.82
CA LEU A 351 13.93 19.66 -2.66
C LEU A 351 13.59 20.78 -1.68
N ALA A 352 14.54 21.68 -1.38
CA ALA A 352 14.31 22.79 -0.46
C ALA A 352 13.21 23.73 -0.99
N LYS A 353 13.28 24.09 -2.27
CA LYS A 353 12.29 24.95 -2.93
C LYS A 353 10.90 24.30 -3.00
N ALA A 354 10.85 23.02 -3.32
CA ALA A 354 9.60 22.26 -3.31
C ALA A 354 8.98 22.21 -1.91
N GLY A 355 9.80 22.13 -0.86
CA GLY A 355 9.35 22.14 0.54
C GLY A 355 8.81 23.48 1.04
N GLU A 356 9.06 24.58 0.33
CA GLU A 356 8.52 25.92 0.66
C GLU A 356 7.07 26.10 0.18
N HIS A 357 6.57 25.24 -0.71
CA HIS A 357 5.20 25.32 -1.18
C HIS A 357 4.22 25.06 -0.02
N LYS A 358 3.32 26.02 0.22
CA LYS A 358 2.29 25.88 1.25
C LYS A 358 1.38 24.69 0.93
N ASP A 359 1.02 23.94 1.97
CA ASP A 359 0.12 22.78 1.87
C ASP A 359 0.70 21.61 1.04
N VAL A 360 2.01 21.54 0.90
CA VAL A 360 2.75 20.48 0.22
C VAL A 360 3.73 19.81 1.18
N VAL A 361 3.82 18.48 1.08
CA VAL A 361 4.84 17.68 1.77
C VAL A 361 5.52 16.77 0.75
N VAL A 362 6.86 16.79 0.73
CA VAL A 362 7.65 15.89 -0.11
C VAL A 362 8.08 14.69 0.72
N PHE A 363 7.44 13.55 0.49
CA PHE A 363 7.80 12.30 1.13
C PHE A 363 8.89 11.58 0.34
N HIS A 364 9.95 11.18 1.01
CA HIS A 364 11.05 10.43 0.44
C HIS A 364 10.74 8.93 0.48
N ALA A 365 11.06 8.22 -0.59
CA ALA A 365 11.05 6.78 -0.69
C ALA A 365 12.47 6.27 -0.99
N GLY A 366 12.77 5.95 -2.23
CA GLY A 366 14.11 5.51 -2.63
C GLY A 366 15.12 6.65 -2.66
N THR A 367 15.54 7.12 -1.51
CA THR A 367 16.56 8.18 -1.36
C THR A 367 17.62 7.81 -0.32
N GLU A 368 18.83 8.26 -0.55
CA GLU A 368 19.98 8.06 0.32
C GLU A 368 20.73 9.39 0.52
N LEU A 369 21.30 9.58 1.70
CA LEU A 369 22.19 10.72 2.00
C LEU A 369 23.64 10.31 1.74
N LYS A 370 24.31 10.99 0.81
CA LYS A 370 25.75 10.84 0.52
C LYS A 370 26.49 12.13 0.86
N GLY A 371 27.15 12.14 2.01
CA GLY A 371 27.63 13.37 2.62
C GLY A 371 26.44 14.30 2.89
N ASP A 372 26.45 15.51 2.36
CA ASP A 372 25.36 16.49 2.48
C ASP A 372 24.38 16.46 1.28
N THR A 373 24.52 15.48 0.39
CA THR A 373 23.75 15.42 -0.85
C THR A 373 22.75 14.29 -0.82
N ILE A 374 21.49 14.57 -1.16
CA ILE A 374 20.44 13.55 -1.31
C ILE A 374 20.48 13.00 -2.74
N VAL A 375 20.56 11.68 -2.85
CA VAL A 375 20.62 10.97 -4.14
C VAL A 375 19.51 9.93 -4.24
N THR A 376 19.20 9.52 -5.48
CA THR A 376 18.25 8.42 -5.75
C THR A 376 18.83 7.08 -5.26
N ASN A 377 17.98 6.27 -4.61
CA ASN A 377 18.32 4.92 -4.14
C ASN A 377 17.09 3.99 -4.19
N GLY A 378 16.41 3.98 -5.34
CA GLY A 378 15.23 3.13 -5.54
C GLY A 378 14.45 3.51 -6.79
N GLY A 379 13.47 2.69 -7.15
CA GLY A 379 12.64 2.91 -8.34
C GLY A 379 11.65 4.05 -8.16
N ARG A 380 10.83 4.04 -7.10
CA ARG A 380 10.03 5.18 -6.66
C ARG A 380 10.88 5.99 -5.70
N VAL A 381 11.10 7.25 -5.98
CA VAL A 381 12.09 8.09 -5.30
C VAL A 381 11.42 9.05 -4.32
N LEU A 382 10.39 9.78 -4.77
CA LEU A 382 9.65 10.75 -3.97
C LEU A 382 8.15 10.61 -4.18
N GLY A 383 7.36 11.02 -3.18
CA GLY A 383 5.93 11.25 -3.27
C GLY A 383 5.61 12.70 -2.90
N VAL A 384 5.36 13.55 -3.89
CA VAL A 384 5.01 14.95 -3.68
C VAL A 384 3.52 15.03 -3.42
N THR A 385 3.14 15.36 -2.18
CA THR A 385 1.76 15.28 -1.71
C THR A 385 1.25 16.66 -1.33
N ALA A 386 0.10 17.05 -1.87
CA ALA A 386 -0.53 18.33 -1.59
C ALA A 386 -1.97 18.19 -1.11
N ILE A 387 -2.44 19.14 -0.32
CA ILE A 387 -3.83 19.33 0.07
C ILE A 387 -4.34 20.66 -0.51
N GLY A 388 -5.56 20.68 -1.01
CA GLY A 388 -6.19 21.88 -1.57
C GLY A 388 -7.68 21.92 -1.26
N ASP A 389 -8.33 23.08 -1.37
CA ASP A 389 -9.76 23.22 -1.12
C ASP A 389 -10.60 22.49 -2.19
N THR A 390 -10.01 22.26 -3.35
CA THR A 390 -10.56 21.43 -4.43
C THR A 390 -9.53 20.44 -4.92
N VAL A 391 -9.97 19.37 -5.61
CA VAL A 391 -9.06 18.40 -6.25
C VAL A 391 -8.14 19.10 -7.25
N GLN A 392 -8.68 20.05 -8.05
CA GLN A 392 -7.88 20.81 -9.00
C GLN A 392 -6.77 21.63 -8.33
N GLU A 393 -7.08 22.24 -7.18
CA GLU A 393 -6.09 22.98 -6.42
C GLU A 393 -5.00 22.06 -5.84
N ALA A 394 -5.38 20.90 -5.28
CA ALA A 394 -4.42 19.91 -4.81
C ALA A 394 -3.51 19.41 -5.93
N ILE A 395 -4.07 19.14 -7.13
CA ILE A 395 -3.30 18.81 -8.34
C ILE A 395 -2.30 19.93 -8.66
N ASN A 396 -2.77 21.17 -8.76
CA ASN A 396 -1.92 22.29 -9.13
C ASN A 396 -0.77 22.50 -8.14
N LYS A 397 -1.04 22.39 -6.83
CA LYS A 397 -0.02 22.51 -5.78
C LYS A 397 1.00 21.36 -5.85
N ALA A 398 0.54 20.11 -6.04
CA ALA A 398 1.44 18.95 -6.14
C ALA A 398 2.37 19.08 -7.35
N TYR A 399 1.82 19.37 -8.54
CA TYR A 399 2.63 19.53 -9.76
C TYR A 399 3.52 20.77 -9.72
N GLY A 400 3.07 21.88 -9.14
CA GLY A 400 3.92 23.06 -8.94
C GLY A 400 5.19 22.75 -8.13
N ALA A 401 5.08 21.92 -7.10
CA ALA A 401 6.24 21.47 -6.34
C ALA A 401 7.06 20.38 -7.07
N VAL A 402 6.41 19.50 -7.83
CA VAL A 402 7.09 18.51 -8.69
C VAL A 402 8.01 19.19 -9.71
N GLU A 403 7.58 20.30 -10.32
CA GLU A 403 8.34 21.05 -11.32
C GLU A 403 9.64 21.67 -10.79
N GLU A 404 9.73 21.89 -9.47
CA GLU A 404 10.95 22.36 -8.81
C GLU A 404 12.01 21.26 -8.64
N ILE A 405 11.59 19.99 -8.63
CA ILE A 405 12.45 18.84 -8.31
C ILE A 405 12.94 18.20 -9.61
N ARG A 406 14.23 17.89 -9.67
CA ARG A 406 14.82 17.25 -10.84
C ARG A 406 16.03 16.39 -10.50
N TRP A 407 16.22 15.35 -11.29
CA TRP A 407 17.46 14.57 -11.41
C TRP A 407 17.51 13.94 -12.81
N ASP A 408 18.66 13.48 -13.23
CA ASP A 408 18.83 12.85 -14.53
C ASP A 408 18.00 11.56 -14.65
N GLY A 409 17.11 11.52 -15.64
CA GLY A 409 16.17 10.41 -15.86
C GLY A 409 14.94 10.45 -14.96
N CYS A 410 14.64 11.57 -14.26
CA CYS A 410 13.40 11.70 -13.49
C CYS A 410 12.16 11.50 -14.35
N TYR A 411 11.22 10.68 -13.85
CA TYR A 411 9.94 10.42 -14.50
C TYR A 411 8.78 10.53 -13.51
N TYR A 412 7.66 11.08 -13.93
CA TYR A 412 6.39 11.09 -13.22
C TYR A 412 5.22 11.20 -14.21
N ARG A 413 4.05 10.71 -13.82
CA ARG A 413 2.82 10.84 -14.60
C ARG A 413 2.27 12.26 -14.47
N LYS A 414 1.64 12.74 -15.56
CA LYS A 414 1.07 14.10 -15.65
C LYS A 414 -0.45 14.14 -15.45
N ASP A 415 -1.07 12.98 -15.22
CA ASP A 415 -2.51 12.81 -15.15
C ASP A 415 -3.03 12.35 -13.76
N ILE A 416 -2.19 12.39 -12.72
CA ILE A 416 -2.59 11.99 -11.37
C ILE A 416 -3.70 12.92 -10.85
N GLY A 417 -4.80 12.31 -10.36
CA GLY A 417 -5.98 13.01 -9.89
C GLY A 417 -6.98 13.42 -10.97
N ARG A 418 -6.63 13.31 -12.27
CA ARG A 418 -7.52 13.74 -13.37
C ARG A 418 -8.84 12.98 -13.39
N LYS A 419 -8.84 11.68 -13.06
CA LYS A 419 -10.05 10.85 -12.96
C LYS A 419 -11.11 11.45 -12.02
N ALA A 420 -10.69 12.12 -10.95
CA ALA A 420 -11.60 12.76 -10.02
C ALA A 420 -12.29 14.01 -10.63
N LEU A 421 -11.64 14.69 -11.60
CA LEU A 421 -12.18 15.87 -12.28
C LEU A 421 -13.10 15.50 -13.44
N ASP A 422 -12.83 14.40 -14.14
CA ASP A 422 -13.56 13.96 -15.33
C ASP A 422 -14.96 13.42 -14.98
N ARG A 423 -15.21 13.09 -13.71
CA ARG A 423 -16.55 12.76 -13.21
C ARG A 423 -17.38 14.02 -13.11
N LYS A 424 -18.12 14.31 -14.17
CA LYS A 424 -19.25 15.23 -14.11
C LYS A 424 -20.30 14.63 -13.19
N GLY A 425 -20.69 15.38 -12.14
CA GLY A 425 -21.59 14.89 -11.12
C GLY A 425 -22.81 14.14 -11.71
N GLU A 426 -22.95 12.89 -11.31
CA GLU A 426 -24.19 12.12 -11.34
C GLU A 426 -25.02 12.46 -10.10
#